data_34bacc484d68f27a09d2b21dee3fce2d
#
_entry.id   34bacc484d68f27a09d2b21dee3fce2d
#
_cell.length_a   1.000
_cell.length_b   1.000
_cell.length_c   1.000
_cell.angle_alpha   90.00
_cell.angle_beta   90.00
_cell.angle_gamma   90.00
#
_symmetry.space_group_name_H-M   'P 1'
#
loop_
_entity.id
_entity.type
_entity.pdbx_description
1 polymer ?
#
loop_
_entity_poly.entity_id
_entity_poly.type
_entity_poly.pdbx_seq_one_letter_code
_entity_poly.pdbx_strand_id
1 'polypeptide(L)'
;MLNYSLVNMSSFSGSFIDVFYSYSFLLVLFVSIFVFGLLSVFYRFGYFYSDYLDDSYVELYWTFIPGLILFFLSVPSFISLYYQDKLSLVVNDNFKVLGNQWYWTFSNSNYFYDCYIHSLESGLWRILSVQDSFLLFSNIIYRVLFTSSDVIHSFSIPEFGLK
;
A
#
# COMPACT_ATOMS: atom_id res chain seq x y z
N MET A 1 16.06 -5.22 -14.76
CA MET A 1 15.40 -5.87 -13.63
C MET A 1 13.94 -5.51 -13.68
N LEU A 2 13.04 -6.48 -13.84
CA LEU A 2 11.61 -6.25 -13.68
C LEU A 2 11.37 -6.05 -12.18
N ASN A 3 11.17 -4.81 -11.77
CA ASN A 3 10.79 -4.50 -10.40
C ASN A 3 9.31 -4.90 -10.22
N TYR A 4 9.08 -6.06 -9.64
CA TYR A 4 7.75 -6.48 -9.15
C TYR A 4 7.37 -5.81 -7.82
N SER A 5 8.23 -4.92 -7.32
CA SER A 5 8.00 -4.15 -6.11
C SER A 5 7.06 -2.97 -6.38
N LEU A 6 6.48 -2.46 -5.32
CA LEU A 6 5.82 -1.15 -5.32
C LEU A 6 6.79 -0.07 -5.83
N VAL A 7 6.26 1.10 -6.18
CA VAL A 7 7.08 2.27 -6.52
C VAL A 7 8.12 2.50 -5.42
N ASN A 8 9.33 2.91 -5.79
CA ASN A 8 10.40 3.18 -4.83
C ASN A 8 9.91 4.18 -3.77
N MET A 9 9.87 3.71 -2.52
CA MET A 9 9.33 4.51 -1.42
C MET A 9 10.35 5.57 -0.97
N SER A 10 9.91 6.81 -0.91
CA SER A 10 10.72 7.97 -0.48
C SER A 10 10.52 8.31 1.00
N SER A 11 9.50 7.73 1.66
CA SER A 11 9.21 7.97 3.06
C SER A 11 9.60 6.77 3.93
N PHE A 12 9.84 7.04 5.21
CA PHE A 12 10.15 6.01 6.19
C PHE A 12 8.94 5.08 6.43
N SER A 13 7.72 5.63 6.50
CA SER A 13 6.49 4.84 6.60
C SER A 13 6.25 3.98 5.37
N GLY A 14 6.51 4.51 4.17
CA GLY A 14 6.42 3.78 2.93
C GLY A 14 7.38 2.59 2.87
N SER A 15 8.60 2.73 3.40
CA SER A 15 9.58 1.64 3.41
C SER A 15 9.12 0.44 4.27
N PHE A 16 8.40 0.67 5.36
CA PHE A 16 7.78 -0.41 6.14
C PHE A 16 6.70 -1.14 5.35
N ILE A 17 5.88 -0.41 4.62
CA ILE A 17 4.84 -0.99 3.75
C ILE A 17 5.49 -1.86 2.67
N ASP A 18 6.58 -1.41 2.05
CA ASP A 18 7.30 -2.16 1.01
C ASP A 18 7.90 -3.46 1.55
N VAL A 19 8.53 -3.41 2.72
CA VAL A 19 9.06 -4.59 3.40
C VAL A 19 7.93 -5.58 3.72
N PHE A 20 6.83 -5.12 4.32
CA PHE A 20 5.68 -5.97 4.64
C PHE A 20 5.05 -6.58 3.39
N TYR A 21 4.92 -5.79 2.32
CA TYR A 21 4.44 -6.27 1.02
C TYR A 21 5.33 -7.38 0.46
N SER A 22 6.64 -7.21 0.52
CA SER A 22 7.60 -8.19 0.02
C SER A 22 7.48 -9.53 0.76
N TYR A 23 7.36 -9.51 2.09
CA TYR A 23 7.13 -10.72 2.89
C TYR A 23 5.80 -11.39 2.55
N SER A 24 4.73 -10.62 2.47
CA SER A 24 3.39 -11.13 2.14
C SER A 24 3.37 -11.73 0.74
N PHE A 25 4.02 -11.09 -0.22
CA PHE A 25 4.12 -11.58 -1.59
C PHE A 25 4.87 -12.90 -1.68
N LEU A 26 6.02 -13.03 -1.00
CA LEU A 26 6.79 -14.28 -0.97
C LEU A 26 5.96 -15.43 -0.36
N LEU A 27 5.20 -15.15 0.68
CA LEU A 27 4.34 -16.13 1.32
C LEU A 27 3.21 -16.60 0.39
N VAL A 28 2.52 -15.66 -0.27
CA VAL A 28 1.48 -15.99 -1.25
C VAL A 28 2.04 -16.82 -2.41
N LEU A 29 3.24 -16.45 -2.88
CA LEU A 29 3.92 -17.18 -3.95
C LEU A 29 4.28 -18.60 -3.51
N PHE A 30 4.80 -18.77 -2.29
CA PHE A 30 5.08 -20.09 -1.71
C PHE A 30 3.83 -20.96 -1.63
N VAL A 31 2.74 -20.44 -1.07
CA VAL A 31 1.45 -21.16 -0.97
C VAL A 31 0.92 -21.53 -2.36
N SER A 32 1.01 -20.60 -3.31
CA SER A 32 0.56 -20.86 -4.69
C SER A 32 1.37 -21.99 -5.34
N ILE A 33 2.69 -21.97 -5.24
CA ILE A 33 3.55 -23.04 -5.77
C ILE A 33 3.24 -24.38 -5.10
N PHE A 34 3.05 -24.37 -3.79
CA PHE A 34 2.71 -25.57 -3.02
C PHE A 34 1.38 -26.18 -3.50
N VAL A 35 0.34 -25.38 -3.62
CA VAL A 35 -0.98 -25.84 -4.07
C VAL A 35 -0.94 -26.37 -5.50
N PHE A 36 -0.31 -25.63 -6.43
CA PHE A 36 -0.15 -26.07 -7.81
C PHE A 36 0.71 -27.33 -7.92
N GLY A 37 1.73 -27.46 -7.08
CA GLY A 37 2.55 -28.68 -6.98
C GLY A 37 1.73 -29.88 -6.57
N LEU A 38 0.92 -29.76 -5.49
CA LEU A 38 0.02 -30.82 -5.04
C LEU A 38 -1.00 -31.21 -6.12
N LEU A 39 -1.65 -30.24 -6.73
CA LEU A 39 -2.62 -30.49 -7.81
C LEU A 39 -1.97 -31.22 -8.99
N SER A 40 -0.75 -30.84 -9.35
CA SER A 40 0.01 -31.50 -10.44
C SER A 40 0.35 -32.95 -10.11
N VAL A 41 0.70 -33.25 -8.85
CA VAL A 41 0.97 -34.61 -8.38
C VAL A 41 -0.31 -35.44 -8.42
N PHE A 42 -1.41 -34.94 -7.93
CA PHE A 42 -2.70 -35.64 -7.96
C PHE A 42 -3.17 -35.90 -9.40
N TYR A 43 -3.05 -34.91 -10.29
CA TYR A 43 -3.42 -35.07 -11.70
C TYR A 43 -2.56 -36.13 -12.40
N ARG A 44 -1.25 -36.18 -12.11
CA ARG A 44 -0.31 -37.09 -12.78
C ARG A 44 -0.40 -38.53 -12.29
N PHE A 45 -0.62 -38.73 -10.98
CA PHE A 45 -0.55 -40.05 -10.36
C PHE A 45 -1.90 -40.70 -10.09
N GLY A 46 -3.00 -39.94 -10.14
CA GLY A 46 -4.37 -40.47 -10.14
C GLY A 46 -4.77 -41.37 -8.95
N TYR A 47 -4.07 -41.25 -7.83
CA TYR A 47 -4.34 -42.06 -6.65
C TYR A 47 -5.49 -41.46 -5.85
N PHE A 48 -6.67 -42.12 -5.92
CA PHE A 48 -7.76 -41.86 -5.00
C PHE A 48 -7.77 -42.96 -3.91
N TYR A 49 -7.29 -42.57 -2.74
CA TYR A 49 -7.46 -43.43 -1.56
C TYR A 49 -8.77 -43.03 -0.88
N SER A 50 -9.79 -43.92 -0.98
CA SER A 50 -11.11 -43.66 -0.37
C SER A 50 -11.14 -43.90 1.14
N ASP A 51 -10.13 -44.55 1.69
CA ASP A 51 -10.14 -45.01 3.08
C ASP A 51 -9.64 -43.94 4.09
N TYR A 52 -9.18 -42.78 3.63
CA TYR A 52 -8.67 -41.70 4.49
C TYR A 52 -9.52 -40.41 4.42
N LEU A 53 -10.84 -40.56 4.30
CA LEU A 53 -11.75 -39.41 4.20
C LEU A 53 -11.85 -38.61 5.50
N ASP A 54 -11.57 -39.21 6.66
CA ASP A 54 -11.69 -38.59 7.97
C ASP A 54 -10.40 -38.74 8.80
N ASP A 55 -9.30 -38.09 8.38
CA ASP A 55 -8.10 -38.07 9.22
C ASP A 55 -8.04 -36.77 10.05
N SER A 56 -8.40 -36.89 11.33
CA SER A 56 -8.42 -35.79 12.28
C SER A 56 -7.03 -35.12 12.48
N TYR A 57 -5.94 -35.88 12.28
CA TYR A 57 -4.60 -35.31 12.36
C TYR A 57 -4.29 -34.41 11.18
N VAL A 58 -4.65 -34.81 9.98
CA VAL A 58 -4.46 -33.99 8.78
C VAL A 58 -5.29 -32.71 8.88
N GLU A 59 -6.53 -32.81 9.35
CA GLU A 59 -7.40 -31.66 9.62
C GLU A 59 -6.77 -30.68 10.60
N LEU A 60 -6.21 -31.17 11.70
CA LEU A 60 -5.52 -30.36 12.70
C LEU A 60 -4.32 -29.62 12.09
N TYR A 61 -3.50 -30.29 11.26
CA TYR A 61 -2.34 -29.67 10.65
C TYR A 61 -2.71 -28.58 9.64
N TRP A 62 -3.66 -28.83 8.75
CA TRP A 62 -4.03 -27.82 7.75
C TRP A 62 -4.77 -26.62 8.35
N THR A 63 -5.36 -26.76 9.54
CA THR A 63 -5.96 -25.64 10.26
C THR A 63 -4.93 -24.86 11.05
N PHE A 64 -4.03 -25.58 11.76
CA PHE A 64 -3.07 -24.96 12.66
C PHE A 64 -1.95 -24.23 11.93
N ILE A 65 -1.38 -24.82 10.87
CA ILE A 65 -0.24 -24.24 10.12
C ILE A 65 -0.60 -22.90 9.48
N PRO A 66 -1.70 -22.75 8.72
CA PRO A 66 -2.11 -21.46 8.17
C PRO A 66 -2.42 -20.43 9.26
N GLY A 67 -3.05 -20.85 10.35
CA GLY A 67 -3.32 -19.97 11.50
C GLY A 67 -2.03 -19.42 12.11
N LEU A 68 -1.02 -20.25 12.24
CA LEU A 68 0.29 -19.85 12.76
C LEU A 68 1.02 -18.90 11.80
N ILE A 69 0.94 -19.15 10.50
CA ILE A 69 1.49 -18.25 9.47
C ILE A 69 0.84 -16.87 9.54
N LEU A 70 -0.50 -16.81 9.63
CA LEU A 70 -1.24 -15.56 9.77
C LEU A 70 -0.88 -14.83 11.07
N PHE A 71 -0.69 -15.55 12.16
CA PHE A 71 -0.24 -14.98 13.43
C PHE A 71 1.13 -14.29 13.27
N PHE A 72 2.11 -14.94 12.64
CA PHE A 72 3.41 -14.32 12.40
C PHE A 72 3.36 -13.15 11.43
N LEU A 73 2.43 -13.14 10.47
CA LEU A 73 2.22 -11.98 9.59
C LEU A 73 1.57 -10.81 10.32
N SER A 74 0.71 -11.07 11.30
CA SER A 74 0.02 -10.00 12.03
C SER A 74 1.00 -9.14 12.86
N VAL A 75 2.08 -9.72 13.39
CA VAL A 75 3.05 -9.00 14.22
C VAL A 75 3.70 -7.81 13.48
N PRO A 76 4.36 -7.98 12.32
CA PRO A 76 4.93 -6.84 11.58
C PRO A 76 3.85 -5.87 11.08
N SER A 77 2.65 -6.36 10.76
CA SER A 77 1.52 -5.51 10.38
C SER A 77 1.11 -4.56 11.51
N PHE A 78 0.96 -5.06 12.73
CA PHE A 78 0.64 -4.23 13.90
C PHE A 78 1.78 -3.27 14.24
N ILE A 79 3.03 -3.70 14.16
CA ILE A 79 4.19 -2.83 14.39
C ILE A 79 4.16 -1.65 13.41
N SER A 80 3.91 -1.91 12.13
CA SER A 80 3.81 -0.87 11.10
C SER A 80 2.68 0.11 11.40
N LEU A 81 1.49 -0.39 11.76
CA LEU A 81 0.32 0.42 12.08
C LEU A 81 0.58 1.36 13.25
N TYR A 82 1.04 0.80 14.39
CA TYR A 82 1.31 1.61 15.59
C TYR A 82 2.47 2.58 15.41
N TYR A 83 3.42 2.26 14.54
CA TYR A 83 4.51 3.17 14.23
C TYR A 83 4.04 4.39 13.44
N GLN A 84 3.15 4.18 12.46
CA GLN A 84 2.54 5.27 11.70
C GLN A 84 1.71 6.19 12.60
N ASP A 85 0.96 5.65 13.55
CA ASP A 85 0.18 6.44 14.50
C ASP A 85 1.07 7.29 15.42
N LYS A 86 2.21 6.77 15.87
CA LYS A 86 3.15 7.55 16.71
C LYS A 86 3.74 8.74 15.96
N LEU A 87 4.04 8.61 14.68
CA LEU A 87 4.53 9.72 13.86
C LEU A 87 3.50 10.83 13.74
N SER A 88 2.22 10.54 13.83
CA SER A 88 1.15 11.54 13.76
C SER A 88 1.10 12.50 14.96
N LEU A 89 1.77 12.17 16.05
CA LEU A 89 1.80 13.01 17.28
C LEU A 89 2.80 14.14 17.19
N VAL A 90 3.85 13.99 16.37
CA VAL A 90 4.92 15.00 16.22
C VAL A 90 4.75 15.68 14.87
N VAL A 91 4.17 16.87 14.87
CA VAL A 91 3.88 17.63 13.65
C VAL A 91 4.62 18.96 13.70
N ASN A 92 5.37 19.23 12.64
CA ASN A 92 6.09 20.50 12.49
C ASN A 92 5.23 21.55 11.78
N ASP A 93 4.45 21.12 10.77
CA ASP A 93 3.62 22.02 9.99
C ASP A 93 2.32 21.34 9.54
N ASN A 94 1.28 22.13 9.29
CA ASN A 94 -0.02 21.66 8.87
C ASN A 94 -0.43 22.30 7.56
N PHE A 95 -0.97 21.52 6.64
CA PHE A 95 -1.61 22.07 5.45
C PHE A 95 -2.92 21.35 5.13
N LYS A 96 -3.79 22.04 4.43
CA LYS A 96 -5.07 21.51 3.97
C LYS A 96 -5.01 21.24 2.48
N VAL A 97 -5.60 20.14 2.08
CA VAL A 97 -5.80 19.77 0.68
C VAL A 97 -7.29 19.65 0.42
N LEU A 98 -7.79 20.46 -0.47
CA LEU A 98 -9.19 20.49 -0.86
C LEU A 98 -9.34 19.90 -2.26
N GLY A 99 -10.15 18.85 -2.38
CA GLY A 99 -10.46 18.24 -3.68
C GLY A 99 -11.59 18.99 -4.36
N ASN A 100 -11.40 19.33 -5.64
CA ASN A 100 -12.41 19.95 -6.48
C ASN A 100 -12.47 19.22 -7.83
N GLN A 101 -13.52 19.39 -8.58
CA GLN A 101 -13.68 18.91 -9.97
C GLN A 101 -13.08 19.95 -10.92
N TRP A 102 -11.88 19.80 -11.46
CA TRP A 102 -10.90 18.71 -11.49
C TRP A 102 -9.53 19.29 -11.18
N TYR A 103 -9.33 19.78 -9.98
CA TYR A 103 -8.09 20.37 -9.49
C TYR A 103 -7.96 20.19 -7.98
N TRP A 104 -6.76 20.37 -7.46
CA TRP A 104 -6.48 20.35 -6.03
C TRP A 104 -6.13 21.74 -5.54
N THR A 105 -6.72 22.14 -4.42
CA THR A 105 -6.36 23.37 -3.72
C THR A 105 -5.50 23.04 -2.52
N PHE A 106 -4.35 23.68 -2.44
CA PHE A 106 -3.44 23.56 -1.31
C PHE A 106 -3.47 24.85 -0.50
N SER A 107 -3.60 24.72 0.82
CA SER A 107 -3.59 25.86 1.72
C SER A 107 -2.81 25.58 2.99
N ASN A 108 -1.96 26.53 3.35
CA ASN A 108 -1.28 26.62 4.63
C ASN A 108 -1.70 27.94 5.30
N SER A 109 -1.27 28.20 6.54
CA SER A 109 -1.56 29.45 7.25
C SER A 109 -1.28 30.72 6.42
N ASN A 110 -0.28 30.68 5.51
CA ASN A 110 0.22 31.82 4.78
C ASN A 110 -0.04 31.80 3.28
N TYR A 111 -0.40 30.64 2.71
CA TYR A 111 -0.50 30.47 1.26
C TYR A 111 -1.76 29.69 0.91
N PHE A 112 -2.36 30.09 -0.20
CA PHE A 112 -3.51 29.44 -0.81
C PHE A 112 -3.31 29.45 -2.32
N TYR A 113 -3.37 28.28 -2.97
CA TYR A 113 -3.23 28.18 -4.43
C TYR A 113 -3.92 26.96 -4.98
N ASP A 114 -4.40 27.11 -6.20
CA ASP A 114 -5.09 26.09 -6.96
C ASP A 114 -4.13 25.45 -7.95
N CYS A 115 -4.10 24.14 -7.97
CA CYS A 115 -3.20 23.35 -8.79
C CYS A 115 -3.97 22.72 -9.97
N TYR A 116 -3.92 23.37 -11.12
CA TYR A 116 -4.54 22.91 -12.36
C TYR A 116 -3.53 22.17 -13.24
N ILE A 117 -4.03 21.20 -14.01
CA ILE A 117 -3.23 20.55 -15.06
C ILE A 117 -3.02 21.57 -16.20
N HIS A 118 -1.77 21.70 -16.67
CA HIS A 118 -1.47 22.56 -17.82
C HIS A 118 -2.23 22.17 -19.07
N SER A 119 -2.68 23.14 -19.83
CA SER A 119 -3.25 22.94 -21.15
C SER A 119 -2.17 22.42 -22.13
N LEU A 120 -2.62 21.66 -23.14
CA LEU A 120 -1.76 20.97 -24.11
C LEU A 120 -0.85 21.89 -24.96
N GLU A 121 -1.11 23.20 -24.98
CA GLU A 121 -0.41 24.18 -25.82
C GLU A 121 1.02 24.51 -25.37
N SER A 122 1.39 24.11 -24.15
CA SER A 122 2.67 24.50 -23.57
C SER A 122 3.86 23.61 -23.95
N GLY A 123 3.68 22.55 -24.76
CA GLY A 123 4.75 21.62 -25.15
C GLY A 123 5.36 20.82 -24.00
N LEU A 124 4.83 20.94 -22.79
CA LEU A 124 5.26 20.24 -21.58
C LEU A 124 4.61 18.86 -21.49
N TRP A 125 5.15 18.02 -20.62
CA TRP A 125 4.67 16.66 -20.40
C TRP A 125 3.22 16.68 -19.87
N ARG A 126 2.26 16.30 -20.71
CA ARG A 126 0.82 16.38 -20.47
C ARG A 126 0.36 15.79 -19.13
N ILE A 127 1.03 14.75 -18.62
CA ILE A 127 0.58 13.97 -17.46
C ILE A 127 1.21 14.47 -16.15
N LEU A 128 2.36 15.15 -16.21
CA LEU A 128 3.18 15.49 -15.04
C LEU A 128 3.34 17.00 -14.86
N SER A 129 2.70 17.80 -15.67
CA SER A 129 2.81 19.26 -15.61
C SER A 129 1.56 19.89 -15.01
N VAL A 130 1.76 20.64 -13.95
CA VAL A 130 0.74 21.44 -13.26
C VAL A 130 1.17 22.89 -13.18
N GLN A 131 0.19 23.81 -13.06
CA GLN A 131 0.46 25.24 -13.01
C GLN A 131 1.31 25.63 -11.80
N ASP A 132 0.88 25.16 -10.63
CA ASP A 132 1.55 25.43 -9.36
C ASP A 132 1.85 24.12 -8.65
N SER A 133 3.07 23.97 -8.16
CA SER A 133 3.50 22.80 -7.38
C SER A 133 3.61 23.13 -5.92
N PHE A 134 3.12 22.25 -5.08
CA PHE A 134 3.28 22.36 -3.64
C PHE A 134 4.70 21.96 -3.23
N LEU A 135 5.41 22.86 -2.57
CA LEU A 135 6.77 22.61 -2.10
C LEU A 135 6.75 22.04 -0.69
N LEU A 136 7.28 20.84 -0.54
CA LEU A 136 7.50 20.17 0.74
C LEU A 136 9.02 20.17 1.04
N PHE A 137 9.38 20.54 2.25
CA PHE A 137 10.77 20.47 2.69
C PHE A 137 11.08 19.07 3.24
N SER A 138 12.25 18.56 2.94
CA SER A 138 12.71 17.28 3.47
C SER A 138 12.94 17.37 4.98
N ASN A 139 12.81 16.23 5.68
CA ASN A 139 12.99 16.10 7.13
C ASN A 139 12.00 16.92 7.99
N ILE A 140 10.87 17.31 7.42
CA ILE A 140 9.76 17.94 8.15
C ILE A 140 8.57 16.97 8.20
N ILE A 141 7.93 16.87 9.34
CA ILE A 141 6.71 16.07 9.51
C ILE A 141 5.51 16.98 9.32
N TYR A 142 4.77 16.71 8.24
CA TYR A 142 3.57 17.44 7.87
C TYR A 142 2.32 16.68 8.31
N ARG A 143 1.36 17.42 8.85
CA ARG A 143 -0.02 16.93 8.97
C ARG A 143 -0.83 17.47 7.80
N VAL A 144 -1.38 16.56 7.01
CA VAL A 144 -2.20 16.90 5.87
C VAL A 144 -3.67 16.66 6.21
N LEU A 145 -4.50 17.69 6.08
CA LEU A 145 -5.94 17.63 6.31
C LEU A 145 -6.64 17.59 4.96
N PHE A 146 -7.30 16.47 4.67
CA PHE A 146 -8.02 16.29 3.41
C PHE A 146 -9.50 16.60 3.59
N THR A 147 -10.07 17.32 2.65
CA THR A 147 -11.49 17.56 2.54
C THR A 147 -11.89 17.73 1.07
N SER A 148 -13.17 17.83 0.80
CA SER A 148 -13.71 18.04 -0.53
C SER A 148 -14.74 19.14 -0.51
N SER A 149 -14.85 19.90 -1.61
CA SER A 149 -15.86 20.95 -1.80
C SER A 149 -17.11 20.43 -2.52
N ASP A 150 -17.00 19.34 -3.27
CA ASP A 150 -18.04 18.85 -4.18
C ASP A 150 -18.34 17.36 -3.99
N VAL A 151 -17.56 16.47 -4.58
CA VAL A 151 -17.73 15.02 -4.52
C VAL A 151 -16.60 14.36 -3.73
N ILE A 152 -16.71 13.07 -3.46
CA ILE A 152 -15.66 12.31 -2.76
C ILE A 152 -14.43 12.19 -3.67
N HIS A 153 -13.29 12.66 -3.18
CA HIS A 153 -11.98 12.54 -3.83
C HIS A 153 -11.04 11.67 -3.00
N SER A 154 -10.06 11.06 -3.66
CA SER A 154 -8.97 10.31 -3.03
C SER A 154 -7.64 10.93 -3.43
N PHE A 155 -6.90 11.41 -2.44
CA PHE A 155 -5.55 11.94 -2.63
C PHE A 155 -4.52 10.83 -2.44
N SER A 156 -3.62 10.67 -3.39
CA SER A 156 -2.62 9.61 -3.33
C SER A 156 -1.25 10.12 -3.75
N ILE A 157 -0.24 9.76 -2.96
CA ILE A 157 1.18 9.93 -3.31
C ILE A 157 1.84 8.57 -3.09
N PRO A 158 1.88 7.71 -4.12
CA PRO A 158 2.38 6.34 -3.98
C PRO A 158 3.83 6.27 -3.49
N GLU A 159 4.68 7.21 -3.91
CA GLU A 159 6.10 7.28 -3.48
C GLU A 159 6.27 7.53 -1.98
N PHE A 160 5.28 8.12 -1.33
CA PHE A 160 5.28 8.30 0.13
C PHE A 160 4.52 7.19 0.88
N GLY A 161 3.92 6.25 0.15
CA GLY A 161 3.07 5.23 0.74
C GLY A 161 1.71 5.78 1.23
N LEU A 162 1.28 6.92 0.69
CA LEU A 162 0.01 7.57 1.03
C LEU A 162 -1.06 7.24 -0.02
N LYS A 163 -2.23 6.84 0.48
CA LYS A 163 -3.38 6.54 -0.37
C LYS A 163 -4.68 6.77 0.39
#